data_bb0c1f52654f02d97524a9946a2a02b7
#
_entry.id   bb0c1f52654f02d97524a9946a2a02b7
#
_cell.length_a   1.000
_cell.length_b   1.000
_cell.length_c   1.000
_cell.angle_alpha   90.00
_cell.angle_beta   90.00
_cell.angle_gamma   90.00
#
_symmetry.space_group_name_H-M   'P 1'
#
loop_
_entity.id
_entity.type
_entity.pdbx_description
1 polymer ?
#
loop_
_entity_poly.entity_id
_entity_poly.type
_entity_poly.pdbx_seq_one_letter_code
_entity_poly.pdbx_strand_id
1 'polypeptide(L)'
;MSLEFKIKEDVTLDGPDGLKILQKKKGYRYSQDSLQLVDFASVRKNDEVIDLGAGCGVMALILAKRGFGKRIVGLEVQKELADLARRSVNLNGFQEKIEIVEGDIRKVKSLFTPSSFDYVITNPPYIEVKSGLISPGSERALARHEILCDMNDVLEAIKYLLKPSKRGSCVYPASRFDDLIIKAKKKRLEPKRAQFFHPGPEEKAELVMVEFIKEGKSGLKVLPPLL
;
A
#
# COMPACT_ATOMS: atom_id res chain seq x y z
N MET A 1 17.86 26.92 14.02
CA MET A 1 17.86 27.40 12.63
C MET A 1 16.63 26.79 11.97
N SER A 2 15.52 27.54 11.83
CA SER A 2 14.27 27.09 11.25
C SER A 2 14.48 26.90 9.74
N LEU A 3 14.48 25.66 9.27
CA LEU A 3 14.33 25.36 7.86
C LEU A 3 12.95 25.87 7.42
N GLU A 4 12.88 27.03 6.79
CA GLU A 4 11.70 27.50 6.09
C GLU A 4 11.37 26.50 4.98
N PHE A 5 10.40 25.64 5.26
CA PHE A 5 9.90 24.66 4.33
C PHE A 5 9.03 25.37 3.29
N LYS A 6 9.62 25.80 2.17
CA LYS A 6 8.84 26.31 1.02
C LYS A 6 8.02 25.17 0.45
N ILE A 7 6.72 25.16 0.74
CA ILE A 7 5.75 24.31 0.04
C ILE A 7 5.65 24.86 -1.38
N LYS A 8 5.95 24.01 -2.39
CA LYS A 8 5.75 24.40 -3.79
C LYS A 8 4.27 24.67 -4.03
N GLU A 9 3.93 25.61 -4.93
CA GLU A 9 2.55 26.04 -5.19
C GLU A 9 1.62 24.90 -5.64
N ASP A 10 2.16 23.81 -6.18
CA ASP A 10 1.46 22.63 -6.67
C ASP A 10 1.24 21.51 -5.64
N VAL A 11 1.60 21.74 -4.35
CA VAL A 11 1.53 20.76 -3.26
C VAL A 11 0.57 21.25 -2.17
N THR A 12 -0.22 20.32 -1.60
CA THR A 12 -1.00 20.54 -0.37
C THR A 12 -0.30 19.89 0.83
N LEU A 13 -0.60 20.38 2.02
CA LEU A 13 -0.13 19.84 3.29
C LEU A 13 -1.33 19.56 4.18
N ASP A 14 -1.83 18.33 4.14
CA ASP A 14 -2.95 17.84 4.93
C ASP A 14 -2.83 16.33 5.16
N GLY A 15 -3.36 15.84 6.27
CA GLY A 15 -3.35 14.42 6.57
C GLY A 15 -4.24 14.08 7.76
N PRO A 16 -4.59 12.78 7.92
CA PRO A 16 -5.39 12.31 9.05
C PRO A 16 -4.59 12.42 10.36
N ASP A 17 -5.29 12.46 11.48
CA ASP A 17 -4.72 12.42 12.84
C ASP A 17 -3.67 13.51 13.11
N GLY A 18 -3.76 14.67 12.43
CA GLY A 18 -2.79 15.77 12.57
C GLY A 18 -1.44 15.49 11.90
N LEU A 19 -1.34 14.48 11.04
CA LEU A 19 -0.16 14.23 10.22
C LEU A 19 0.00 15.31 9.13
N LYS A 20 1.25 15.68 8.87
CA LYS A 20 1.63 16.60 7.80
C LYS A 20 2.04 15.79 6.58
N ILE A 21 1.12 15.58 5.63
CA ILE A 21 1.35 14.79 4.42
C ILE A 21 1.38 15.71 3.21
N LEU A 22 2.49 15.71 2.50
CA LEU A 22 2.66 16.45 1.26
C LEU A 22 2.05 15.67 0.10
N GLN A 23 1.13 16.29 -0.64
CA GLN A 23 0.46 15.68 -1.77
C GLN A 23 0.39 16.66 -2.93
N LYS A 24 0.39 16.16 -4.17
CA LYS A 24 0.13 17.01 -5.35
C LYS A 24 -1.29 17.59 -5.30
N LYS A 25 -1.47 18.86 -5.67
CA LYS A 25 -2.80 19.46 -5.88
C LYS A 25 -3.52 18.78 -7.04
N LYS A 26 -2.77 18.42 -8.10
CA LYS A 26 -3.26 17.68 -9.27
C LYS A 26 -2.43 16.41 -9.41
N GLY A 27 -3.06 15.25 -9.62
CA GLY A 27 -2.38 13.96 -9.75
C GLY A 27 -2.76 12.97 -8.67
N TYR A 28 -1.79 12.14 -8.26
CA TYR A 28 -2.02 11.13 -7.22
C TYR A 28 -2.22 11.79 -5.84
N ARG A 29 -3.29 11.39 -5.18
CA ARG A 29 -3.56 11.66 -3.76
C ARG A 29 -3.94 10.34 -3.11
N TYR A 30 -3.63 10.17 -1.82
CA TYR A 30 -4.07 8.98 -1.11
C TYR A 30 -5.61 8.93 -1.06
N SER A 31 -6.15 7.73 -1.11
CA SER A 31 -7.58 7.46 -1.02
C SER A 31 -7.96 7.01 0.39
N GLN A 32 -9.26 7.00 0.65
CA GLN A 32 -9.82 6.45 1.88
C GLN A 32 -9.49 4.96 2.04
N ASP A 33 -9.33 4.23 0.92
CA ASP A 33 -8.96 2.82 0.91
C ASP A 33 -7.65 2.55 1.65
N SER A 34 -6.66 3.48 1.53
CA SER A 34 -5.40 3.39 2.26
C SER A 34 -5.59 3.50 3.78
N LEU A 35 -6.52 4.36 4.21
CA LEU A 35 -6.85 4.53 5.64
C LEU A 35 -7.55 3.29 6.18
N GLN A 36 -8.56 2.80 5.46
CA GLN A 36 -9.28 1.57 5.81
C GLN A 36 -8.37 0.35 5.84
N LEU A 37 -7.42 0.26 4.90
CA LEU A 37 -6.45 -0.83 4.87
C LEU A 37 -5.52 -0.81 6.09
N VAL A 38 -5.10 0.37 6.56
CA VAL A 38 -4.32 0.47 7.81
C VAL A 38 -5.15 0.02 9.02
N ASP A 39 -6.43 0.37 9.08
CA ASP A 39 -7.33 -0.04 10.17
C ASP A 39 -7.61 -1.56 10.14
N PHE A 40 -7.68 -2.14 8.95
CA PHE A 40 -7.84 -3.58 8.77
C PHE A 40 -6.56 -4.36 9.09
N ALA A 41 -5.38 -3.80 8.86
CA ALA A 41 -4.10 -4.50 8.97
C ALA A 41 -3.77 -4.92 10.41
N SER A 42 -3.21 -6.13 10.59
CA SER A 42 -2.81 -6.66 11.91
C SER A 42 -1.35 -6.38 12.25
N VAL A 43 -0.83 -5.20 11.89
CA VAL A 43 0.55 -4.80 12.17
C VAL A 43 0.79 -4.71 13.68
N ARG A 44 1.92 -5.24 14.16
CA ARG A 44 2.30 -5.20 15.57
C ARG A 44 3.41 -4.18 15.81
N LYS A 45 3.56 -3.76 17.05
CA LYS A 45 4.57 -2.76 17.48
C LYS A 45 6.00 -3.12 17.05
N ASN A 46 6.36 -4.41 17.11
CA ASN A 46 7.72 -4.87 16.86
C ASN A 46 7.94 -5.45 15.46
N ASP A 47 6.99 -5.29 14.53
CA ASP A 47 7.13 -5.81 13.17
C ASP A 47 8.07 -4.95 12.32
N GLU A 48 8.88 -5.61 11.48
CA GLU A 48 9.51 -5.02 10.29
C GLU A 48 8.44 -4.95 9.21
N VAL A 49 8.05 -3.74 8.80
CA VAL A 49 6.93 -3.51 7.89
C VAL A 49 7.42 -2.97 6.56
N ILE A 50 6.81 -3.40 5.45
CA ILE A 50 6.98 -2.74 4.16
C ILE A 50 5.63 -2.40 3.53
N ASP A 51 5.53 -1.16 3.04
CA ASP A 51 4.43 -0.62 2.26
C ASP A 51 4.84 -0.62 0.77
N LEU A 52 4.21 -1.49 -0.04
CA LEU A 52 4.50 -1.62 -1.46
C LEU A 52 3.62 -0.67 -2.27
N GLY A 53 4.23 0.27 -2.98
CA GLY A 53 3.54 1.35 -3.66
C GLY A 53 3.12 2.44 -2.67
N ALA A 54 4.07 2.92 -1.86
CA ALA A 54 3.80 3.81 -0.72
C ALA A 54 3.21 5.18 -1.10
N GLY A 55 3.31 5.59 -2.37
CA GLY A 55 2.80 6.88 -2.83
C GLY A 55 3.42 8.03 -2.04
N CYS A 56 2.57 8.86 -1.41
CA CYS A 56 3.01 9.95 -0.54
C CYS A 56 3.36 9.49 0.91
N GLY A 57 3.37 8.18 1.19
CA GLY A 57 3.77 7.59 2.47
C GLY A 57 2.69 7.58 3.55
N VAL A 58 1.41 7.77 3.18
CA VAL A 58 0.30 7.91 4.16
C VAL A 58 0.18 6.70 5.08
N MET A 59 0.21 5.46 4.56
CA MET A 59 0.06 4.25 5.38
C MET A 59 1.22 4.09 6.35
N ALA A 60 2.46 4.29 5.89
CA ALA A 60 3.65 4.25 6.73
C ALA A 60 3.60 5.29 7.86
N LEU A 61 3.17 6.52 7.55
CA LEU A 61 3.04 7.60 8.53
C LEU A 61 1.98 7.32 9.59
N ILE A 62 0.80 6.80 9.20
CA ILE A 62 -0.26 6.44 10.14
C ILE A 62 0.20 5.29 11.06
N LEU A 63 0.81 4.24 10.51
CA LEU A 63 1.35 3.14 11.30
C LEU A 63 2.38 3.64 12.34
N ALA A 64 3.31 4.50 11.92
CA ALA A 64 4.31 5.08 12.80
C ALA A 64 3.69 5.95 13.91
N LYS A 65 2.72 6.79 13.56
CA LYS A 65 1.98 7.66 14.50
C LYS A 65 1.23 6.86 15.56
N ARG A 66 0.63 5.74 15.16
CA ARG A 66 -0.09 4.82 16.05
C ARG A 66 0.84 3.90 16.86
N GLY A 67 2.15 4.02 16.68
CA GLY A 67 3.13 3.21 17.42
C GLY A 67 3.34 1.79 16.87
N PHE A 68 2.79 1.48 15.69
CA PHE A 68 2.97 0.19 15.01
C PHE A 68 4.26 0.16 14.20
N GLY A 69 4.82 -1.06 14.02
CA GLY A 69 6.09 -1.29 13.34
C GLY A 69 7.30 -0.74 14.11
N LYS A 70 8.35 -1.51 14.27
CA LYS A 70 9.63 -0.98 14.81
C LYS A 70 10.43 -0.25 13.73
N ARG A 71 10.36 -0.73 12.49
CA ARG A 71 10.89 -0.13 11.27
C ARG A 71 9.87 -0.29 10.15
N ILE A 72 9.68 0.75 9.36
CA ILE A 72 8.72 0.76 8.25
C ILE A 72 9.47 1.21 7.00
N VAL A 73 9.37 0.43 5.93
CA VAL A 73 9.91 0.78 4.61
C VAL A 73 8.75 1.12 3.69
N GLY A 74 8.78 2.26 3.03
CA GLY A 74 7.89 2.58 1.92
C GLY A 74 8.62 2.41 0.60
N LEU A 75 8.16 1.52 -0.28
CA LEU A 75 8.70 1.34 -1.63
C LEU A 75 7.81 2.07 -2.63
N GLU A 76 8.36 3.02 -3.38
CA GLU A 76 7.63 3.81 -4.37
C GLU A 76 8.45 3.95 -5.66
N VAL A 77 7.84 3.66 -6.81
CA VAL A 77 8.54 3.70 -8.11
C VAL A 77 8.63 5.11 -8.68
N GLN A 78 7.65 5.97 -8.36
CA GLN A 78 7.63 7.35 -8.85
C GLN A 78 8.52 8.22 -7.98
N LYS A 79 9.63 8.68 -8.55
CA LYS A 79 10.61 9.54 -7.85
C LYS A 79 9.99 10.75 -7.14
N GLU A 80 9.04 11.43 -7.79
CA GLU A 80 8.38 12.61 -7.21
C GLU A 80 7.52 12.25 -5.99
N LEU A 81 6.79 11.13 -6.03
CA LEU A 81 6.00 10.68 -4.88
C LEU A 81 6.90 10.20 -3.74
N ALA A 82 7.99 9.47 -4.05
CA ALA A 82 8.98 9.07 -3.06
C ALA A 82 9.63 10.29 -2.38
N ASP A 83 9.90 11.37 -3.12
CA ASP A 83 10.42 12.63 -2.55
C ASP A 83 9.39 13.30 -1.63
N LEU A 84 8.13 13.38 -2.04
CA LEU A 84 7.05 13.92 -1.19
C LEU A 84 6.89 13.07 0.08
N ALA A 85 6.97 11.74 -0.03
CA ALA A 85 6.92 10.84 1.12
C ALA A 85 8.10 11.07 2.09
N ARG A 86 9.34 11.16 1.61
CA ARG A 86 10.52 11.47 2.46
C ARG A 86 10.36 12.80 3.18
N ARG A 87 9.90 13.82 2.49
CA ARG A 87 9.64 15.13 3.08
C ARG A 87 8.53 15.07 4.13
N SER A 88 7.45 14.32 3.87
CA SER A 88 6.37 14.07 4.83
C SER A 88 6.88 13.36 6.08
N VAL A 89 7.74 12.35 5.91
CA VAL A 89 8.39 11.63 7.02
C VAL A 89 9.19 12.61 7.90
N ASN A 90 10.00 13.47 7.29
CA ASN A 90 10.79 14.47 8.00
C ASN A 90 9.92 15.50 8.74
N LEU A 91 8.83 15.97 8.12
CA LEU A 91 7.89 16.93 8.72
C LEU A 91 7.18 16.38 9.97
N ASN A 92 7.05 15.06 10.07
CA ASN A 92 6.43 14.38 11.21
C ASN A 92 7.44 13.81 12.22
N GLY A 93 8.75 13.96 11.97
CA GLY A 93 9.80 13.49 12.88
C GLY A 93 9.96 11.96 12.92
N PHE A 94 9.60 11.24 11.83
CA PHE A 94 9.67 9.79 11.80
C PHE A 94 10.85 9.21 10.99
N GLN A 95 11.88 10.02 10.68
CA GLN A 95 13.03 9.62 9.86
C GLN A 95 13.84 8.45 10.45
N GLU A 96 13.82 8.28 11.78
CA GLU A 96 14.48 7.14 12.44
C GLU A 96 13.66 5.84 12.34
N LYS A 97 12.38 5.94 11.97
CA LYS A 97 11.46 4.81 11.94
C LYS A 97 10.99 4.44 10.53
N ILE A 98 10.88 5.42 9.66
CA ILE A 98 10.38 5.25 8.29
C ILE A 98 11.49 5.55 7.29
N GLU A 99 11.77 4.58 6.43
CA GLU A 99 12.67 4.71 5.28
C GLU A 99 11.84 4.66 3.98
N ILE A 100 12.08 5.61 3.07
CA ILE A 100 11.44 5.61 1.73
C ILE A 100 12.48 5.24 0.68
N VAL A 101 12.24 4.09 0.04
CA VAL A 101 13.07 3.52 -1.02
C VAL A 101 12.40 3.80 -2.36
N GLU A 102 13.12 4.42 -3.29
CA GLU A 102 12.70 4.54 -4.68
C GLU A 102 12.97 3.22 -5.41
N GLY A 103 11.91 2.59 -5.95
CA GLY A 103 12.08 1.31 -6.62
C GLY A 103 10.77 0.68 -7.09
N ASP A 104 10.92 -0.31 -7.95
CA ASP A 104 9.83 -1.02 -8.60
C ASP A 104 9.51 -2.33 -7.84
N ILE A 105 8.22 -2.56 -7.54
CA ILE A 105 7.71 -3.79 -6.90
C ILE A 105 8.17 -5.05 -7.67
N ARG A 106 8.25 -5.00 -8.99
CA ARG A 106 8.73 -6.11 -9.84
C ARG A 106 10.22 -6.44 -9.62
N LYS A 107 10.97 -5.50 -9.05
CA LYS A 107 12.42 -5.61 -8.81
C LYS A 107 12.77 -5.80 -7.33
N VAL A 108 11.81 -6.18 -6.48
CA VAL A 108 12.07 -6.34 -5.02
C VAL A 108 13.23 -7.29 -4.72
N LYS A 109 13.49 -8.27 -5.58
CA LYS A 109 14.58 -9.23 -5.41
C LYS A 109 15.98 -8.62 -5.53
N SER A 110 16.12 -7.49 -6.21
CA SER A 110 17.37 -6.72 -6.28
C SER A 110 17.51 -5.66 -5.20
N LEU A 111 16.41 -5.32 -4.52
CA LEU A 111 16.35 -4.26 -3.52
C LEU A 111 16.38 -4.80 -2.08
N PHE A 112 15.83 -5.98 -1.86
CA PHE A 112 15.66 -6.54 -0.52
C PHE A 112 16.05 -8.01 -0.48
N THR A 113 16.49 -8.46 0.69
CA THR A 113 16.70 -9.89 0.96
C THR A 113 15.35 -10.62 1.09
N PRO A 114 15.26 -11.92 0.71
CA PRO A 114 14.05 -12.69 0.89
C PRO A 114 13.71 -12.83 2.38
N SER A 115 12.43 -12.91 2.68
CA SER A 115 11.93 -13.16 4.05
C SER A 115 12.49 -12.16 5.08
N SER A 116 12.52 -10.86 4.74
CA SER A 116 13.06 -9.79 5.58
C SER A 116 12.01 -9.03 6.38
N PHE A 117 10.72 -9.16 6.05
CA PHE A 117 9.65 -8.40 6.69
C PHE A 117 8.68 -9.29 7.48
N ASP A 118 8.18 -8.75 8.60
CA ASP A 118 7.14 -9.37 9.42
C ASP A 118 5.74 -9.04 8.90
N TYR A 119 5.60 -7.90 8.22
CA TYR A 119 4.34 -7.48 7.62
C TYR A 119 4.56 -6.78 6.27
N VAL A 120 3.73 -7.12 5.29
CA VAL A 120 3.65 -6.41 4.00
C VAL A 120 2.27 -5.80 3.89
N ILE A 121 2.17 -4.50 3.62
CA ILE A 121 0.92 -3.80 3.33
C ILE A 121 0.99 -3.20 1.93
N THR A 122 -0.11 -3.19 1.19
CA THR A 122 -0.13 -2.58 -0.14
C THR A 122 -1.53 -2.19 -0.57
N ASN A 123 -1.66 -0.99 -1.11
CA ASN A 123 -2.79 -0.52 -1.89
C ASN A 123 -2.32 -0.30 -3.34
N PRO A 124 -2.22 -1.37 -4.14
CA PRO A 124 -1.63 -1.28 -5.47
C PRO A 124 -2.57 -0.59 -6.46
N PRO A 125 -2.06 -0.03 -7.57
CA PRO A 125 -2.92 0.49 -8.62
C PRO A 125 -3.73 -0.65 -9.28
N TYR A 126 -5.07 -0.49 -9.37
CA TYR A 126 -6.01 -1.52 -9.86
C TYR A 126 -6.21 -1.53 -11.38
N ILE A 127 -5.18 -1.35 -12.18
CA ILE A 127 -5.37 -1.20 -13.63
C ILE A 127 -5.53 -2.57 -14.30
N GLU A 128 -6.69 -2.82 -14.90
CA GLU A 128 -6.84 -3.88 -15.89
C GLU A 128 -6.22 -3.45 -17.23
N VAL A 129 -5.31 -4.26 -17.75
CA VAL A 129 -4.66 -4.05 -19.05
C VAL A 129 -5.67 -4.08 -20.23
N LYS A 130 -6.94 -4.42 -19.98
CA LYS A 130 -7.95 -4.67 -21.00
C LYS A 130 -8.89 -3.51 -21.35
N SER A 131 -8.89 -2.40 -20.64
CA SER A 131 -9.76 -1.27 -21.00
C SER A 131 -9.08 -0.34 -21.98
N GLY A 132 -9.33 -0.56 -23.28
CA GLY A 132 -8.80 0.16 -24.43
C GLY A 132 -9.21 1.63 -24.59
N LEU A 133 -9.44 2.38 -23.52
CA LEU A 133 -9.78 3.80 -23.51
C LEU A 133 -8.76 4.59 -22.69
N ILE A 134 -7.53 4.65 -23.20
CA ILE A 134 -6.51 5.56 -22.66
C ILE A 134 -6.36 6.68 -23.67
N SER A 135 -6.79 7.89 -23.29
CA SER A 135 -6.50 9.08 -24.11
C SER A 135 -4.98 9.26 -24.19
N PRO A 136 -4.39 9.21 -25.40
CA PRO A 136 -2.94 9.42 -25.56
C PRO A 136 -2.59 10.83 -25.08
N GLY A 137 -1.55 10.98 -24.25
CA GLY A 137 -0.96 12.27 -23.89
C GLY A 137 -1.29 12.82 -22.49
N SER A 138 -2.03 12.12 -21.62
CA SER A 138 -2.19 12.58 -20.23
C SER A 138 -1.05 12.07 -19.33
N GLU A 139 -0.56 12.91 -18.38
CA GLU A 139 0.39 12.46 -17.33
C GLU A 139 -0.11 11.22 -16.58
N ARG A 140 -1.45 11.06 -16.47
CA ARG A 140 -2.08 9.86 -15.94
C ARG A 140 -1.88 8.64 -16.84
N ALA A 141 -1.78 8.80 -18.17
CA ALA A 141 -1.51 7.70 -19.09
C ALA A 141 -0.04 7.29 -19.03
N LEU A 142 0.89 8.24 -18.94
CA LEU A 142 2.33 7.99 -18.75
C LEU A 142 2.61 7.32 -17.40
N ALA A 143 2.03 7.83 -16.30
CA ALA A 143 2.10 7.20 -15.01
C ALA A 143 1.48 5.78 -14.99
N ARG A 144 0.46 5.53 -15.81
CA ARG A 144 -0.17 4.20 -15.96
C ARG A 144 0.65 3.24 -16.81
N HIS A 145 1.35 3.71 -17.84
CA HIS A 145 2.20 2.88 -18.71
C HIS A 145 3.53 2.48 -18.07
N GLU A 146 4.08 3.32 -17.20
CA GLU A 146 5.34 3.00 -16.49
C GLU A 146 5.13 2.09 -15.27
N ILE A 147 3.88 1.95 -14.78
CA ILE A 147 3.55 1.20 -13.55
C ILE A 147 2.61 0.05 -13.86
N LEU A 148 2.92 -0.77 -14.84
CA LEU A 148 2.17 -2.00 -15.09
C LEU A 148 2.64 -3.11 -14.13
N CYS A 149 2.38 -2.93 -12.83
CA CYS A 149 2.48 -3.98 -11.84
C CYS A 149 1.13 -4.69 -11.78
N ASP A 150 1.07 -5.94 -12.17
CA ASP A 150 -0.15 -6.73 -12.09
C ASP A 150 -0.33 -7.40 -10.72
N MET A 151 -1.48 -8.04 -10.51
CA MET A 151 -1.78 -8.77 -9.27
C MET A 151 -0.76 -9.89 -8.99
N ASN A 152 -0.20 -10.53 -10.03
CA ASN A 152 0.79 -11.58 -9.84
C ASN A 152 2.13 -11.02 -9.34
N ASP A 153 2.53 -9.86 -9.85
CA ASP A 153 3.74 -9.15 -9.42
C ASP A 153 3.63 -8.76 -7.94
N VAL A 154 2.48 -8.19 -7.55
CA VAL A 154 2.21 -7.81 -6.15
C VAL A 154 2.27 -9.03 -5.22
N LEU A 155 1.56 -10.11 -5.57
CA LEU A 155 1.53 -11.32 -4.75
C LEU A 155 2.90 -12.01 -4.70
N GLU A 156 3.69 -11.95 -5.79
CA GLU A 156 5.06 -12.48 -5.81
C GLU A 156 5.98 -11.67 -4.89
N ALA A 157 5.85 -10.33 -4.92
CA ALA A 157 6.59 -9.45 -4.01
C ALA A 157 6.23 -9.72 -2.54
N ILE A 158 4.94 -9.83 -2.22
CA ILE A 158 4.47 -10.18 -0.87
C ILE A 158 5.08 -11.50 -0.42
N LYS A 159 4.99 -12.56 -1.25
CA LYS A 159 5.56 -13.88 -0.94
C LYS A 159 7.06 -13.81 -0.70
N TYR A 160 7.80 -13.10 -1.56
CA TYR A 160 9.26 -12.99 -1.47
C TYR A 160 9.69 -12.29 -0.18
N LEU A 161 9.04 -11.18 0.16
CA LEU A 161 9.42 -10.30 1.26
C LEU A 161 9.00 -10.82 2.63
N LEU A 162 7.85 -11.48 2.74
CA LEU A 162 7.36 -12.01 4.02
C LEU A 162 8.24 -13.14 4.55
N LYS A 163 8.54 -13.09 5.83
CA LYS A 163 9.05 -14.23 6.61
C LYS A 163 7.99 -15.35 6.65
N PRO A 164 8.36 -16.62 6.80
CA PRO A 164 7.41 -17.72 7.00
C PRO A 164 6.44 -17.43 8.16
N SER A 165 5.18 -17.81 8.01
CA SER A 165 4.10 -17.62 8.99
C SER A 165 3.76 -16.16 9.32
N LYS A 166 4.33 -15.19 8.60
CA LYS A 166 4.04 -13.76 8.76
C LYS A 166 2.94 -13.31 7.81
N ARG A 167 2.44 -12.10 8.05
CA ARG A 167 1.20 -11.59 7.47
C ARG A 167 1.45 -10.49 6.46
N GLY A 168 0.54 -10.41 5.48
CA GLY A 168 0.47 -9.25 4.59
C GLY A 168 -0.98 -8.96 4.24
N SER A 169 -1.29 -7.70 3.98
CA SER A 169 -2.63 -7.28 3.56
C SER A 169 -2.57 -6.42 2.30
N CYS A 170 -3.62 -6.55 1.51
CA CYS A 170 -3.84 -5.72 0.34
C CYS A 170 -5.32 -5.36 0.22
N VAL A 171 -5.60 -4.32 -0.57
CA VAL A 171 -6.95 -3.98 -1.00
C VAL A 171 -7.04 -4.13 -2.52
N TYR A 172 -8.18 -4.62 -3.01
CA TYR A 172 -8.49 -4.78 -4.43
C TYR A 172 -9.98 -4.50 -4.70
N PRO A 173 -10.38 -4.22 -5.96
CA PRO A 173 -11.80 -4.22 -6.34
C PRO A 173 -12.47 -5.54 -5.96
N ALA A 174 -13.66 -5.47 -5.35
CA ALA A 174 -14.41 -6.64 -4.89
C ALA A 174 -14.70 -7.63 -6.04
N SER A 175 -14.88 -7.12 -7.26
CA SER A 175 -15.05 -7.93 -8.49
C SER A 175 -13.85 -8.83 -8.83
N ARG A 176 -12.71 -8.61 -8.20
CA ARG A 176 -11.49 -9.40 -8.43
C ARG A 176 -11.13 -10.31 -7.24
N PHE A 177 -12.06 -10.49 -6.32
CA PHE A 177 -11.80 -11.26 -5.09
C PHE A 177 -11.47 -12.72 -5.38
N ASP A 178 -12.22 -13.37 -6.26
CA ASP A 178 -12.00 -14.77 -6.64
C ASP A 178 -10.61 -14.98 -7.28
N ASP A 179 -10.25 -14.12 -8.24
CA ASP A 179 -8.93 -14.13 -8.90
C ASP A 179 -7.79 -13.91 -7.88
N LEU A 180 -7.96 -12.96 -6.96
CA LEU A 180 -7.01 -12.68 -5.89
C LEU A 180 -6.77 -13.91 -4.98
N ILE A 181 -7.85 -14.57 -4.55
CA ILE A 181 -7.78 -15.75 -3.68
C ILE A 181 -7.08 -16.92 -4.38
N ILE A 182 -7.46 -17.18 -5.64
CA ILE A 182 -6.88 -18.27 -6.43
C ILE A 182 -5.37 -18.05 -6.64
N LYS A 183 -4.98 -16.84 -7.03
CA LYS A 183 -3.57 -16.50 -7.28
C LYS A 183 -2.73 -16.50 -6.01
N ALA A 184 -3.27 -15.98 -4.90
CA ALA A 184 -2.61 -15.97 -3.60
C ALA A 184 -2.32 -17.40 -3.11
N LYS A 185 -3.31 -18.30 -3.17
CA LYS A 185 -3.15 -19.70 -2.76
C LYS A 185 -2.11 -20.44 -3.59
N LYS A 186 -2.06 -20.23 -4.92
CA LYS A 186 -1.01 -20.78 -5.78
C LYS A 186 0.39 -20.36 -5.35
N LYS A 187 0.53 -19.19 -4.70
CA LYS A 187 1.81 -18.68 -4.18
C LYS A 187 2.06 -19.02 -2.72
N ARG A 188 1.22 -19.88 -2.11
CA ARG A 188 1.30 -20.24 -0.68
C ARG A 188 1.11 -19.03 0.26
N LEU A 189 0.33 -18.05 -0.20
CA LEU A 189 -0.23 -16.97 0.61
C LEU A 189 -1.66 -17.37 0.96
N GLU A 190 -1.85 -17.89 2.17
CA GLU A 190 -3.14 -18.38 2.60
C GLU A 190 -4.01 -17.24 3.14
N PRO A 191 -5.18 -16.95 2.52
CA PRO A 191 -6.07 -15.89 2.98
C PRO A 191 -6.67 -16.25 4.33
N LYS A 192 -6.63 -15.31 5.28
CA LYS A 192 -7.08 -15.52 6.67
C LYS A 192 -8.23 -14.62 7.07
N ARG A 193 -8.26 -13.41 6.53
CA ARG A 193 -9.32 -12.45 6.79
C ARG A 193 -9.67 -11.73 5.49
N ALA A 194 -10.95 -11.50 5.27
CA ALA A 194 -11.44 -10.63 4.22
C ALA A 194 -12.51 -9.68 4.79
N GLN A 195 -12.53 -8.45 4.33
CA GLN A 195 -13.53 -7.46 4.68
C GLN A 195 -13.91 -6.66 3.43
N PHE A 196 -15.21 -6.60 3.15
CA PHE A 196 -15.75 -5.88 2.00
C PHE A 196 -16.18 -4.49 2.41
N PHE A 197 -15.89 -3.51 1.57
CA PHE A 197 -16.38 -2.14 1.68
C PHE A 197 -17.54 -1.93 0.71
N HIS A 198 -18.63 -1.39 1.24
CA HIS A 198 -19.83 -1.02 0.50
C HIS A 198 -20.03 0.48 0.64
N PRO A 199 -20.25 1.24 -0.45
CA PRO A 199 -20.51 2.69 -0.36
C PRO A 199 -21.79 3.03 0.41
N GLY A 200 -22.71 2.08 0.48
CA GLY A 200 -23.95 2.18 1.22
C GLY A 200 -24.52 0.80 1.56
N PRO A 201 -25.51 0.72 2.48
CA PRO A 201 -26.03 -0.55 3.00
C PRO A 201 -26.70 -1.43 1.94
N GLU A 202 -27.25 -0.83 0.87
CA GLU A 202 -27.91 -1.54 -0.24
C GLU A 202 -27.03 -1.59 -1.50
N GLU A 203 -25.81 -1.06 -1.43
CA GLU A 203 -24.92 -1.01 -2.58
C GLU A 203 -24.00 -2.24 -2.63
N LYS A 204 -23.56 -2.58 -3.85
CA LYS A 204 -22.60 -3.67 -4.04
C LYS A 204 -21.26 -3.30 -3.42
N ALA A 205 -20.54 -4.32 -2.95
CA ALA A 205 -19.17 -4.14 -2.50
C ALA A 205 -18.30 -3.60 -3.64
N GLU A 206 -17.59 -2.51 -3.39
CA GLU A 206 -16.62 -1.93 -4.33
C GLU A 206 -15.22 -2.47 -4.12
N LEU A 207 -14.81 -2.60 -2.86
CA LEU A 207 -13.47 -3.04 -2.50
C LEU A 207 -13.52 -4.24 -1.55
N VAL A 208 -12.42 -4.98 -1.55
CA VAL A 208 -12.15 -6.03 -0.58
C VAL A 208 -10.72 -5.90 -0.05
N MET A 209 -10.59 -5.88 1.27
CA MET A 209 -9.31 -6.01 1.96
C MET A 209 -9.10 -7.47 2.32
N VAL A 210 -7.91 -7.99 2.01
CA VAL A 210 -7.56 -9.38 2.30
C VAL A 210 -6.23 -9.43 3.04
N GLU A 211 -6.21 -10.17 4.14
CA GLU A 211 -4.99 -10.48 4.88
C GLU A 211 -4.61 -11.95 4.66
N PHE A 212 -3.35 -12.16 4.31
CA PHE A 212 -2.75 -13.47 4.07
C PHE A 212 -1.75 -13.84 5.16
N ILE A 213 -1.52 -15.15 5.31
CA ILE A 213 -0.35 -15.68 6.02
C ILE A 213 0.48 -16.48 5.03
N LYS A 214 1.77 -16.17 4.94
CA LYS A 214 2.71 -16.98 4.15
C LYS A 214 2.82 -18.38 4.74
N GLU A 215 2.55 -19.40 3.90
CA GLU A 215 2.57 -20.81 4.29
C GLU A 215 1.59 -21.15 5.43
N GLY A 216 0.50 -20.39 5.52
CA GLY A 216 -0.53 -20.61 6.54
C GLY A 216 -1.40 -21.84 6.25
N LYS A 217 -2.08 -22.34 7.30
CA LYS A 217 -3.15 -23.35 7.15
C LYS A 217 -4.43 -22.69 6.66
N SER A 218 -5.32 -23.42 5.99
CA SER A 218 -6.62 -22.92 5.52
C SER A 218 -7.50 -22.36 6.65
N GLY A 219 -8.50 -21.57 6.30
CA GLY A 219 -9.47 -20.99 7.25
C GLY A 219 -9.63 -19.48 7.10
N LEU A 220 -10.27 -19.05 6.00
CA LEU A 220 -10.67 -17.67 5.76
C LEU A 220 -11.84 -17.29 6.66
N LYS A 221 -11.75 -16.11 7.31
CA LYS A 221 -12.86 -15.44 8.00
C LYS A 221 -13.25 -14.19 7.22
N VAL A 222 -14.53 -14.11 6.85
CA VAL A 222 -15.10 -12.88 6.32
C VAL A 222 -15.63 -12.06 7.49
N LEU A 223 -15.15 -10.83 7.60
CA LEU A 223 -15.55 -9.89 8.65
C LEU A 223 -16.86 -9.17 8.26
N PRO A 224 -17.57 -8.55 9.22
CA PRO A 224 -18.69 -7.67 8.90
C PRO A 224 -18.28 -6.61 7.87
N PRO A 225 -19.20 -6.20 6.98
CA PRO A 225 -18.90 -5.20 5.96
C PRO A 225 -18.54 -3.85 6.61
N LEU A 226 -17.72 -3.08 5.89
CA LEU A 226 -17.55 -1.64 6.13
C LEU A 226 -18.55 -0.87 5.26
N LEU A 227 -19.10 0.21 5.82
CA LEU A 227 -20.00 1.16 5.16
C LEU A 227 -19.34 2.54 5.06
#